data_e356c77954a3e3bd8e56d85107cacc95
#
_entry.id   e356c77954a3e3bd8e56d85107cacc95
#
_cell.length_a   1.000
_cell.length_b   1.000
_cell.length_c   1.000
_cell.angle_alpha   90.00
_cell.angle_beta   90.00
_cell.angle_gamma   90.00
#
_symmetry.space_group_name_H-M   'P 1'
#
loop_
_entity.id
_entity.type
_entity.pdbx_description
1 polymer ?
#
loop_
_entity_poly.entity_id
_entity_poly.type
_entity_poly.pdbx_seq_one_letter_code
_entity_poly.pdbx_strand_id
1 'polypeptide(L)'
;NIVWSNLFKIAPASGGNPNKSLRKQQLEACKELLKAEINEFNPTHVLFLTNWDGWFDHFNDEYSFDYNNKEDYVAGSGKYKNSKMVVAVRPEREPKEVYLEKVMKAFDAIKIK
;
A
#
# COMPACT_ATOMS: atom_id res chain seq x y z
N ASN A 1 12.60 9.29 -9.35
CA ASN A 1 12.75 9.53 -7.91
C ASN A 1 11.84 8.60 -7.12
N ILE A 2 12.32 8.12 -5.99
CA ILE A 2 11.57 7.23 -5.11
C ILE A 2 11.39 7.92 -3.77
N VAL A 3 10.15 7.91 -3.28
CA VAL A 3 9.82 8.41 -1.94
C VAL A 3 9.36 7.23 -1.10
N TRP A 4 9.93 7.09 0.08
CA TRP A 4 9.58 6.02 1.01
C TRP A 4 8.75 6.58 2.16
N SER A 5 7.75 5.81 2.58
CA SER A 5 6.90 6.17 3.69
C SER A 5 6.32 4.91 4.33
N ASN A 6 5.66 5.08 5.48
CA ASN A 6 4.98 4.00 6.17
C ASN A 6 3.49 4.32 6.30
N LEU A 7 2.63 3.31 6.24
CA LEU A 7 1.20 3.51 6.48
C LEU A 7 0.96 4.01 7.90
N PHE A 8 1.54 3.32 8.87
CA PHE A 8 1.45 3.72 10.28
C PHE A 8 2.74 4.42 10.66
N LYS A 9 2.63 5.66 11.12
CA LYS A 9 3.77 6.55 11.32
C LYS A 9 4.45 6.37 12.68
N ILE A 10 3.72 5.84 13.66
CA ILE A 10 4.22 5.69 15.03
C ILE A 10 4.40 4.21 15.35
N ALA A 11 5.59 3.85 15.77
CA ALA A 11 5.95 2.49 16.18
C ALA A 11 6.41 2.49 17.63
N PRO A 12 6.43 1.30 18.30
CA PRO A 12 6.90 1.22 19.68
C PRO A 12 8.37 1.65 19.81
N ALA A 13 8.70 2.33 20.90
CA ALA A 13 10.07 2.73 21.18
C ALA A 13 11.00 1.53 21.30
N SER A 14 10.47 0.37 21.69
CA SER A 14 11.23 -0.88 21.78
C SER A 14 11.56 -1.49 20.42
N GLY A 15 11.05 -0.93 19.35
CA GLY A 15 11.24 -1.46 17.99
C GLY A 15 10.09 -2.34 17.53
N GLY A 16 10.20 -2.80 16.28
CA GLY A 16 9.18 -3.64 15.68
C GLY A 16 7.97 -2.87 15.17
N ASN A 17 7.00 -3.60 14.67
CA ASN A 17 5.79 -3.02 14.12
C ASN A 17 4.82 -2.61 15.22
N PRO A 18 3.98 -1.58 14.97
CA PRO A 18 2.94 -1.22 15.93
C PRO A 18 1.93 -2.36 16.06
N ASN A 19 1.50 -2.63 17.30
CA ASN A 19 0.48 -3.64 17.54
C ASN A 19 -0.91 -3.11 17.13
N LYS A 20 -1.91 -3.98 17.22
CA LYS A 20 -3.26 -3.63 16.78
C LYS A 20 -3.82 -2.39 17.49
N SER A 21 -3.61 -2.27 18.80
CA SER A 21 -4.07 -1.13 19.57
C SER A 21 -3.43 0.17 19.12
N LEU A 22 -2.09 0.17 18.93
CA LEU A 22 -1.37 1.36 18.47
C LEU A 22 -1.76 1.74 17.05
N ARG A 23 -1.97 0.76 16.18
CA ARG A 23 -2.47 1.02 14.83
C ARG A 23 -3.85 1.70 14.86
N LYS A 24 -4.75 1.20 15.69
CA LYS A 24 -6.10 1.75 15.82
C LYS A 24 -6.08 3.20 16.33
N GLN A 25 -5.22 3.49 17.31
CA GLN A 25 -5.12 4.82 17.89
C GLN A 25 -4.67 5.87 16.88
N GLN A 26 -3.81 5.51 15.94
CA GLN A 26 -3.23 6.47 15.00
C GLN A 26 -3.88 6.43 13.61
N LEU A 27 -4.87 5.55 13.39
CA LEU A 27 -5.37 5.25 12.03
C LEU A 27 -5.88 6.50 11.30
N GLU A 28 -6.75 7.30 11.91
CA GLU A 28 -7.33 8.46 11.24
C GLU A 28 -6.27 9.50 10.87
N ALA A 29 -5.33 9.75 11.78
CA ALA A 29 -4.23 10.65 11.49
C ALA A 29 -3.34 10.12 10.37
N CYS A 30 -3.07 8.82 10.35
CA CYS A 30 -2.26 8.21 9.31
C CYS A 30 -2.95 8.23 7.94
N LYS A 31 -4.27 8.09 7.90
CA LYS A 31 -5.02 8.25 6.65
C LYS A 31 -4.86 9.66 6.07
N GLU A 32 -4.97 10.67 6.92
CA GLU A 32 -4.80 12.05 6.48
C GLU A 32 -3.36 12.34 6.02
N LEU A 33 -2.39 11.78 6.73
CA LEU A 33 -0.98 11.94 6.34
C LEU A 33 -0.69 11.28 5.00
N LEU A 34 -1.25 10.09 4.74
CA LEU A 34 -1.07 9.41 3.45
C LEU A 34 -1.65 10.24 2.31
N LYS A 35 -2.85 10.78 2.49
CA LYS A 35 -3.45 11.66 1.49
C LYS A 35 -2.57 12.88 1.23
N ALA A 36 -2.05 13.49 2.29
CA ALA A 36 -1.18 14.66 2.16
C ALA A 36 0.10 14.31 1.40
N GLU A 37 0.69 13.16 1.67
CA GLU A 37 1.88 12.71 0.97
C GLU A 37 1.60 12.49 -0.53
N ILE A 38 0.49 11.82 -0.86
CA ILE A 38 0.11 11.58 -2.24
C ILE A 38 -0.14 12.91 -2.98
N ASN A 39 -0.83 13.84 -2.32
CA ASN A 39 -1.11 15.14 -2.92
C ASN A 39 0.16 15.97 -3.12
N GLU A 40 1.09 15.92 -2.17
CA GLU A 40 2.33 16.68 -2.23
C GLU A 40 3.26 16.16 -3.31
N PHE A 41 3.45 14.85 -3.36
CA PHE A 41 4.39 14.25 -4.30
C PHE A 41 3.79 13.96 -5.67
N ASN A 42 2.47 13.87 -5.75
CA ASN A 42 1.73 13.58 -6.99
C ASN A 42 2.37 12.44 -7.80
N PRO A 43 2.56 11.26 -7.18
CA PRO A 43 3.27 10.17 -7.85
C PRO A 43 2.45 9.56 -8.97
N THR A 44 3.12 9.02 -9.98
CA THR A 44 2.44 8.26 -11.04
C THR A 44 2.14 6.83 -10.60
N HIS A 45 2.99 6.26 -9.75
CA HIS A 45 2.87 4.89 -9.27
C HIS A 45 3.08 4.85 -7.77
N VAL A 46 2.19 4.16 -7.05
CA VAL A 46 2.31 3.93 -5.61
C VAL A 46 2.26 2.43 -5.36
N LEU A 47 3.29 1.91 -4.72
CA LEU A 47 3.35 0.50 -4.37
C LEU A 47 3.29 0.37 -2.85
N PHE A 48 2.26 -0.33 -2.37
CA PHE A 48 2.09 -0.64 -0.96
C PHE A 48 2.62 -2.06 -0.70
N LEU A 49 3.77 -2.17 -0.05
CA LEU A 49 4.38 -3.45 0.32
C LEU A 49 3.94 -3.82 1.74
N THR A 50 2.63 -3.89 1.94
CA THR A 50 2.06 -3.89 3.29
C THR A 50 1.23 -5.12 3.61
N ASN A 51 0.98 -6.00 2.65
CA ASN A 51 -0.09 -6.97 2.76
C ASN A 51 -1.45 -6.26 2.84
N TRP A 52 -2.51 -7.03 2.91
CA TRP A 52 -3.88 -6.50 2.95
C TRP A 52 -4.45 -6.56 4.36
N ASP A 53 -4.53 -7.78 4.92
CA ASP A 53 -5.20 -8.01 6.20
C ASP A 53 -4.45 -7.37 7.37
N GLY A 54 -5.17 -6.54 8.10
CA GLY A 54 -4.61 -5.86 9.27
C GLY A 54 -3.76 -4.63 8.95
N TRP A 55 -3.55 -4.34 7.68
CA TRP A 55 -2.72 -3.22 7.22
C TRP A 55 -3.47 -2.34 6.22
N PHE A 56 -3.37 -2.63 4.93
CA PHE A 56 -4.00 -1.77 3.93
C PHE A 56 -5.53 -1.78 4.00
N ASP A 57 -6.13 -2.87 4.42
CA ASP A 57 -7.59 -2.96 4.52
C ASP A 57 -8.20 -1.84 5.36
N HIS A 58 -7.48 -1.36 6.38
CA HIS A 58 -7.95 -0.23 7.21
C HIS A 58 -7.91 1.11 6.47
N PHE A 59 -7.16 1.20 5.38
CA PHE A 59 -7.06 2.40 4.55
C PHE A 59 -7.96 2.36 3.33
N ASN A 60 -8.50 1.18 3.01
CA ASN A 60 -9.19 0.95 1.74
C ASN A 60 -10.54 1.67 1.62
N ASP A 61 -11.12 2.14 2.70
CA ASP A 61 -12.34 2.95 2.62
C ASP A 61 -12.14 4.24 1.81
N GLU A 62 -10.90 4.71 1.74
CA GLU A 62 -10.53 5.89 0.95
C GLU A 62 -10.33 5.57 -0.54
N TYR A 63 -10.06 4.31 -0.89
CA TYR A 63 -9.67 3.92 -2.24
C TYR A 63 -10.64 2.95 -2.90
N SER A 64 -11.28 2.12 -2.13
CA SER A 64 -12.29 1.14 -2.60
C SER A 64 -11.75 0.13 -3.60
N PHE A 65 -10.54 -0.35 -3.39
CA PHE A 65 -9.95 -1.40 -4.23
C PHE A 65 -10.55 -2.76 -3.86
N ASP A 66 -10.73 -3.60 -4.85
CA ASP A 66 -11.20 -4.96 -4.62
C ASP A 66 -10.05 -5.85 -4.15
N TYR A 67 -10.32 -6.67 -3.15
CA TYR A 67 -9.35 -7.64 -2.66
C TYR A 67 -9.33 -8.85 -3.58
N ASN A 68 -8.16 -9.20 -4.11
CA ASN A 68 -8.02 -10.31 -5.06
C ASN A 68 -7.43 -11.59 -4.44
N ASN A 69 -7.48 -11.69 -3.11
CA ASN A 69 -7.04 -12.86 -2.36
C ASN A 69 -5.56 -13.20 -2.56
N LYS A 70 -4.75 -12.19 -2.80
CA LYS A 70 -3.28 -12.30 -2.94
C LYS A 70 -2.83 -13.17 -4.10
N GLU A 71 -3.67 -13.34 -5.11
CA GLU A 71 -3.26 -14.05 -6.30
C GLU A 71 -2.13 -13.25 -6.99
N ASP A 72 -1.15 -13.96 -7.51
CA ASP A 72 -0.03 -13.34 -8.21
C ASP A 72 0.68 -12.27 -7.36
N TYR A 73 0.73 -12.46 -6.03
CA TYR A 73 1.39 -11.57 -5.07
C TYR A 73 0.75 -10.18 -4.97
N VAL A 74 -0.34 -9.94 -5.65
CA VAL A 74 -1.04 -8.67 -5.63
C VAL A 74 -2.36 -8.82 -4.91
N ALA A 75 -2.55 -8.06 -3.84
CA ALA A 75 -3.76 -8.14 -3.02
C ALA A 75 -4.86 -7.19 -3.49
N GLY A 76 -4.49 -6.16 -4.20
CA GLY A 76 -5.47 -5.22 -4.74
C GLY A 76 -4.79 -4.18 -5.60
N SER A 77 -5.58 -3.51 -6.44
CA SER A 77 -5.03 -2.47 -7.31
C SER A 77 -6.14 -1.52 -7.75
N GLY A 78 -5.73 -0.36 -8.21
CA GLY A 78 -6.64 0.63 -8.71
C GLY A 78 -5.94 1.96 -8.98
N LYS A 79 -6.75 3.01 -9.09
CA LYS A 79 -6.19 4.34 -9.28
C LYS A 79 -6.80 5.31 -8.27
N TYR A 80 -6.02 6.29 -7.90
CA TYR A 80 -6.48 7.38 -7.04
C TYR A 80 -5.92 8.66 -7.61
N LYS A 81 -6.80 9.56 -8.08
CA LYS A 81 -6.39 10.77 -8.80
C LYS A 81 -5.50 10.38 -9.99
N ASN A 82 -4.26 10.86 -10.05
CA ASN A 82 -3.33 10.58 -11.15
C ASN A 82 -2.40 9.42 -10.87
N SER A 83 -2.60 8.72 -9.76
CA SER A 83 -1.71 7.66 -9.32
C SER A 83 -2.29 6.28 -9.62
N LYS A 84 -1.50 5.42 -10.23
CA LYS A 84 -1.78 3.98 -10.27
C LYS A 84 -1.30 3.38 -8.96
N MET A 85 -2.12 2.56 -8.33
CA MET A 85 -1.80 2.00 -7.02
C MET A 85 -1.90 0.48 -7.01
N VAL A 86 -0.92 -0.17 -6.45
CA VAL A 86 -0.88 -1.62 -6.29
C VAL A 86 -0.58 -1.93 -4.82
N VAL A 87 -1.38 -2.81 -4.23
CA VAL A 87 -1.12 -3.35 -2.90
C VAL A 87 -0.59 -4.76 -3.07
N ALA A 88 0.63 -4.98 -2.65
CA ALA A 88 1.31 -6.26 -2.81
C ALA A 88 1.59 -6.89 -1.46
N VAL A 89 1.73 -8.22 -1.45
CA VAL A 89 2.21 -8.91 -0.27
C VAL A 89 3.67 -8.55 -0.04
N ARG A 90 4.12 -8.64 1.21
CA ARG A 90 5.51 -8.35 1.54
C ARG A 90 6.42 -9.35 0.84
N PRO A 91 7.53 -8.88 0.22
CA PRO A 91 8.40 -9.77 -0.56
C PRO A 91 9.39 -10.50 0.35
N GLU A 92 8.92 -11.51 1.06
CA GLU A 92 9.75 -12.22 2.04
C GLU A 92 10.54 -13.36 1.43
N ARG A 93 9.87 -14.28 0.72
CA ARG A 93 10.50 -15.50 0.19
C ARG A 93 10.17 -15.75 -1.27
N GLU A 94 9.43 -14.88 -1.89
CA GLU A 94 9.04 -15.04 -3.27
C GLU A 94 10.26 -14.86 -4.19
N PRO A 95 10.34 -15.62 -5.31
CA PRO A 95 11.36 -15.37 -6.31
C PRO A 95 11.26 -13.93 -6.81
N LYS A 96 12.35 -13.18 -6.69
CA LYS A 96 12.36 -11.75 -6.95
C LYS A 96 11.83 -11.38 -8.34
N GLU A 97 12.26 -12.12 -9.36
CA GLU A 97 11.86 -11.82 -10.73
C GLU A 97 10.38 -12.06 -10.96
N VAL A 98 9.85 -13.16 -10.43
CA VAL A 98 8.42 -13.46 -10.53
C VAL A 98 7.59 -12.41 -9.80
N TYR A 99 8.03 -12.03 -8.61
CA TYR A 99 7.35 -11.02 -7.82
C TYR A 99 7.27 -9.68 -8.56
N LEU A 100 8.42 -9.22 -9.08
CA LEU A 100 8.48 -7.96 -9.82
C LEU A 100 7.62 -8.00 -11.08
N GLU A 101 7.64 -9.11 -11.80
CA GLU A 101 6.82 -9.29 -13.00
C GLU A 101 5.33 -9.15 -12.68
N LYS A 102 4.86 -9.80 -11.60
CA LYS A 102 3.46 -9.74 -11.21
C LYS A 102 3.04 -8.33 -10.78
N VAL A 103 3.89 -7.65 -10.03
CA VAL A 103 3.62 -6.27 -9.62
C VAL A 103 3.55 -5.34 -10.83
N MET A 104 4.51 -5.44 -11.74
CA MET A 104 4.52 -4.61 -12.95
C MET A 104 3.31 -4.87 -13.83
N LYS A 105 2.92 -6.14 -13.98
CA LYS A 105 1.73 -6.50 -14.72
C LYS A 105 0.48 -5.88 -14.12
N ALA A 106 0.39 -5.85 -12.79
CA ALA A 106 -0.74 -5.23 -12.10
C ALA A 106 -0.80 -3.72 -12.39
N PHE A 107 0.34 -3.03 -12.37
CA PHE A 107 0.39 -1.62 -12.74
C PHE A 107 -0.06 -1.39 -14.18
N ASP A 108 0.43 -2.22 -15.10
CA ASP A 108 0.10 -2.07 -16.53
C ASP A 108 -1.38 -2.29 -16.80
N ALA A 109 -2.05 -3.10 -16.00
CA ALA A 109 -3.47 -3.36 -16.14
C ALA A 109 -4.36 -2.19 -15.72
N ILE A 110 -3.82 -1.23 -14.95
CA ILE A 110 -4.58 -0.09 -14.49
C ILE A 110 -4.68 0.95 -15.60
N LYS A 111 -5.92 1.34 -15.95
CA LYS A 111 -6.15 2.33 -16.99
C LYS A 111 -6.35 3.71 -16.37
N ILE A 112 -5.59 4.68 -16.86
CA ILE A 112 -5.77 6.08 -16.50
C ILE A 112 -6.17 6.82 -17.77
N LYS A 113 -7.29 7.50 -17.70
CA LYS A 113 -7.75 8.31 -18.80
C LYS A 113 -7.15 9.71 -18.73
#